data_4a1a889bc73195cd3875c3d4b5b8a1c3
#
_entry.id   4a1a889bc73195cd3875c3d4b5b8a1c3
#
_cell.length_a   1.000
_cell.length_b   1.000
_cell.length_c   1.000
_cell.angle_alpha   90.00
_cell.angle_beta   90.00
_cell.angle_gamma   90.00
#
_symmetry.space_group_name_H-M   'P 1'
#
loop_
_entity.id
_entity.type
_entity.pdbx_description
1 polymer ?
#
loop_
_entity_poly.entity_id
_entity_poly.type
_entity_poly.pdbx_seq_one_letter_code
_entity_poly.pdbx_strand_id
1 'polypeptide(L)'
;MKKILVTGGAGFIGSNFVQYMLDQYEDILLVNLDALTYAGNLDNLTAVQNDPRYVFVKGDIRDRALIEQLFITYGFDTVVNFAAESHVDRSITEPEIFLTTNIIGTQTLLDVAKKNWKTDPDDKYSREFKEGVKFLQVSTDEVYGALGPTGMFTETTPLSPNSPYSASKTGADLIVRAYHETYGMPVNITRCSNNYGPYQFPEKLIPLMINNCRNDKALPVYGDGMQIRDWLYVEDHCSAIRTVLEKGKIGEVYNVGGNNEKANIEIVKLIIKKLGKTEDLITYVKDRPGHDRRYAIDNTKITTQLGWSPKYVFEEGMEKTINWYLENLDWMERITSGEYQNYYEKMYQK
;
A
#
# COMPACT_ATOMS: atom_id res chain seq x y z
N MET A 1 -7.50 23.26 10.97
CA MET A 1 -6.87 21.96 11.31
C MET A 1 -7.60 20.86 10.54
N LYS A 2 -6.91 20.17 9.63
CA LYS A 2 -7.45 18.98 8.95
C LYS A 2 -7.48 17.77 9.89
N LYS A 3 -8.54 16.99 9.84
CA LYS A 3 -8.75 15.80 10.67
C LYS A 3 -8.81 14.57 9.77
N ILE A 4 -7.74 13.79 9.81
CA ILE A 4 -7.49 12.70 8.86
C ILE A 4 -7.62 11.36 9.57
N LEU A 5 -8.48 10.48 9.08
CA LEU A 5 -8.46 9.07 9.44
C LEU A 5 -7.54 8.34 8.44
N VAL A 6 -6.46 7.77 8.93
CA VAL A 6 -5.60 6.83 8.19
C VAL A 6 -5.90 5.43 8.67
N THR A 7 -6.25 4.53 7.80
CA THR A 7 -6.43 3.10 8.14
C THR A 7 -5.25 2.28 7.64
N GLY A 8 -4.82 1.27 8.40
CA GLY A 8 -3.64 0.50 8.04
C GLY A 8 -2.32 1.27 8.20
N GLY A 9 -2.31 2.29 9.08
CA GLY A 9 -1.16 3.16 9.28
C GLY A 9 -0.01 2.56 10.10
N ALA A 10 -0.16 1.36 10.65
CA ALA A 10 0.94 0.60 11.26
C ALA A 10 1.63 -0.36 10.26
N GLY A 11 1.11 -0.50 9.04
CA GLY A 11 1.73 -1.24 7.95
C GLY A 11 2.85 -0.46 7.26
N PHE A 12 3.47 -1.06 6.24
CA PHE A 12 4.62 -0.50 5.52
C PHE A 12 4.35 0.90 4.93
N ILE A 13 3.43 1.00 3.96
CA ILE A 13 3.17 2.27 3.27
C ILE A 13 2.48 3.26 4.22
N GLY A 14 1.52 2.75 5.02
CA GLY A 14 0.75 3.57 5.95
C GLY A 14 1.63 4.26 7.01
N SER A 15 2.62 3.58 7.59
CA SER A 15 3.52 4.17 8.59
C SER A 15 4.44 5.25 8.00
N ASN A 16 4.96 5.02 6.79
CA ASN A 16 5.69 6.06 6.06
C ASN A 16 4.81 7.27 5.76
N PHE A 17 3.54 7.04 5.36
CA PHE A 17 2.60 8.12 5.09
C PHE A 17 2.23 8.91 6.36
N VAL A 18 2.00 8.24 7.50
CA VAL A 18 1.74 8.91 8.78
C VAL A 18 2.88 9.85 9.14
N GLN A 19 4.12 9.35 9.13
CA GLN A 19 5.32 10.15 9.41
C GLN A 19 5.46 11.31 8.41
N TYR A 20 5.34 11.00 7.12
CA TYR A 20 5.41 12.00 6.06
C TYR A 20 4.40 13.14 6.24
N MET A 21 3.14 12.83 6.59
CA MET A 21 2.11 13.84 6.76
C MET A 21 2.35 14.71 8.00
N LEU A 22 2.82 14.14 9.09
CA LEU A 22 3.18 14.89 10.30
C LEU A 22 4.39 15.82 10.07
N ASP A 23 5.32 15.42 9.20
CA ASP A 23 6.46 16.26 8.82
C ASP A 23 6.06 17.41 7.87
N GLN A 24 5.04 17.20 7.03
CA GLN A 24 4.62 18.19 6.03
C GLN A 24 3.62 19.24 6.55
N TYR A 25 2.87 18.94 7.63
CA TYR A 25 1.81 19.80 8.11
C TYR A 25 1.89 19.99 9.62
N GLU A 26 1.81 21.24 10.07
CA GLU A 26 1.71 21.59 11.49
C GLU A 26 0.27 21.55 12.01
N ASP A 27 -0.71 21.85 11.16
CA ASP A 27 -2.13 21.99 11.53
C ASP A 27 -2.99 20.81 11.04
N ILE A 28 -2.65 19.60 11.52
CA ILE A 28 -3.42 18.37 11.30
C ILE A 28 -3.67 17.62 12.60
N LEU A 29 -4.75 16.84 12.63
CA LEU A 29 -4.94 15.74 13.55
C LEU A 29 -5.02 14.46 12.73
N LEU A 30 -4.15 13.52 12.97
CA LEU A 30 -4.08 12.24 12.28
C LEU A 30 -4.44 11.12 13.25
N VAL A 31 -5.55 10.44 13.00
CA VAL A 31 -5.97 9.25 13.74
C VAL A 31 -5.67 8.04 12.89
N ASN A 32 -4.82 7.14 13.40
CA ASN A 32 -4.44 5.90 12.75
C ASN A 32 -5.24 4.74 13.32
N LEU A 33 -6.13 4.16 12.51
CA LEU A 33 -6.88 2.95 12.83
C LEU A 33 -6.17 1.74 12.19
N ASP A 34 -5.69 0.81 13.02
CA ASP A 34 -5.02 -0.40 12.54
C ASP A 34 -5.43 -1.63 13.38
N ALA A 35 -5.72 -2.73 12.73
CA ALA A 35 -6.09 -3.98 13.39
C ALA A 35 -4.89 -4.71 14.02
N LEU A 36 -3.66 -4.30 13.66
CA LEU A 36 -2.40 -4.96 14.03
C LEU A 36 -2.43 -6.46 13.69
N THR A 37 -2.81 -6.77 12.45
CA THR A 37 -2.64 -8.10 11.88
C THR A 37 -1.15 -8.35 11.60
N TYR A 38 -0.83 -9.42 10.90
CA TYR A 38 0.55 -9.91 10.74
C TYR A 38 1.58 -8.85 10.25
N ALA A 39 1.15 -7.89 9.43
CA ALA A 39 2.03 -6.84 8.87
C ALA A 39 1.91 -5.48 9.59
N GLY A 40 0.97 -5.34 10.52
CA GLY A 40 0.83 -4.14 11.34
C GLY A 40 1.78 -4.16 12.52
N ASN A 41 2.68 -3.17 12.60
CA ASN A 41 3.69 -3.09 13.66
C ASN A 41 3.82 -1.67 14.19
N LEU A 42 3.59 -1.48 15.49
CA LEU A 42 3.72 -0.17 16.14
C LEU A 42 5.16 0.34 16.22
N ASP A 43 6.15 -0.55 16.11
CA ASP A 43 7.56 -0.15 16.03
C ASP A 43 7.84 0.75 14.82
N ASN A 44 7.03 0.65 13.77
CA ASN A 44 7.11 1.51 12.59
C ASN A 44 6.76 2.98 12.89
N LEU A 45 6.10 3.23 14.01
CA LEU A 45 5.55 4.55 14.40
C LEU A 45 6.20 5.12 15.66
N THR A 46 7.30 4.50 16.14
CA THR A 46 8.01 4.93 17.36
C THR A 46 8.42 6.40 17.28
N ALA A 47 8.83 6.89 16.12
CA ALA A 47 9.24 8.27 15.91
C ALA A 47 8.11 9.30 16.15
N VAL A 48 6.86 8.90 15.96
CA VAL A 48 5.69 9.79 16.03
C VAL A 48 4.69 9.43 17.14
N GLN A 49 4.96 8.38 17.92
CA GLN A 49 4.02 7.88 18.93
C GLN A 49 3.66 8.90 20.01
N ASN A 50 4.52 9.87 20.26
CA ASN A 50 4.33 10.92 21.27
C ASN A 50 3.97 12.29 20.64
N ASP A 51 3.75 12.37 19.33
CA ASP A 51 3.34 13.61 18.67
C ASP A 51 1.89 13.94 19.07
N PRO A 52 1.60 15.13 19.61
CA PRO A 52 0.24 15.50 20.05
C PRO A 52 -0.79 15.54 18.91
N ARG A 53 -0.33 15.55 17.66
CA ARG A 53 -1.17 15.52 16.47
C ARG A 53 -1.50 14.10 16.00
N TYR A 54 -0.91 13.09 16.63
CA TYR A 54 -1.06 11.68 16.29
C TYR A 54 -1.86 10.92 17.35
N VAL A 55 -2.83 10.14 16.92
CA VAL A 55 -3.60 9.24 17.79
C VAL A 55 -3.62 7.84 17.15
N PHE A 56 -3.25 6.84 17.92
CA PHE A 56 -3.42 5.43 17.52
C PHE A 56 -4.69 4.83 18.11
N VAL A 57 -5.44 4.13 17.26
CA VAL A 57 -6.60 3.32 17.66
C VAL A 57 -6.44 1.91 17.12
N LYS A 58 -6.45 0.91 18.01
CA LYS A 58 -6.50 -0.49 17.58
C LYS A 58 -7.94 -0.87 17.21
N GLY A 59 -8.15 -1.30 15.97
CA GLY A 59 -9.47 -1.73 15.51
C GLY A 59 -9.49 -2.12 14.05
N ASP A 60 -10.58 -2.78 13.66
CA ASP A 60 -10.79 -3.33 12.32
C ASP A 60 -11.71 -2.42 11.52
N ILE A 61 -11.40 -2.18 10.25
CA ILE A 61 -12.24 -1.39 9.34
C ILE A 61 -13.60 -2.02 9.06
N ARG A 62 -13.79 -3.29 9.41
CA ARG A 62 -15.08 -3.99 9.36
C ARG A 62 -15.99 -3.68 10.56
N ASP A 63 -15.43 -3.15 11.66
CA ASP A 63 -16.19 -2.79 12.86
C ASP A 63 -16.90 -1.43 12.66
N ARG A 64 -18.13 -1.51 12.14
CA ARG A 64 -18.96 -0.32 11.88
C ARG A 64 -19.17 0.54 13.12
N ALA A 65 -19.43 -0.08 14.28
CA ALA A 65 -19.74 0.66 15.51
C ALA A 65 -18.52 1.48 15.97
N LEU A 66 -17.32 0.89 15.90
CA LEU A 66 -16.07 1.59 16.19
C LEU A 66 -15.87 2.77 15.23
N ILE A 67 -16.05 2.56 13.92
CA ILE A 67 -15.84 3.62 12.93
C ILE A 67 -16.85 4.77 13.11
N GLU A 68 -18.13 4.47 13.36
CA GLU A 68 -19.14 5.48 13.67
C GLU A 68 -18.76 6.30 14.91
N GLN A 69 -18.28 5.63 15.97
CA GLN A 69 -17.79 6.32 17.18
C GLN A 69 -16.60 7.23 16.90
N LEU A 70 -15.62 6.77 16.09
CA LEU A 70 -14.46 7.56 15.71
C LEU A 70 -14.87 8.82 14.92
N PHE A 71 -15.81 8.70 13.96
CA PHE A 71 -16.33 9.85 13.23
C PHE A 71 -17.04 10.85 14.15
N ILE A 72 -17.82 10.38 15.13
CA ILE A 72 -18.49 11.24 16.12
C ILE A 72 -17.44 11.95 17.01
N THR A 73 -16.41 11.21 17.45
CA THR A 73 -15.41 11.74 18.39
C THR A 73 -14.50 12.78 17.73
N TYR A 74 -14.03 12.50 16.53
CA TYR A 74 -13.00 13.33 15.87
C TYR A 74 -13.55 14.23 14.77
N GLY A 75 -14.65 13.85 14.11
CA GLY A 75 -15.24 14.63 13.03
C GLY A 75 -14.30 14.73 11.82
N PHE A 76 -13.90 13.60 11.26
CA PHE A 76 -12.97 13.54 10.12
C PHE A 76 -13.51 14.26 8.89
N ASP A 77 -12.63 15.00 8.23
CA ASP A 77 -12.85 15.55 6.89
C ASP A 77 -12.19 14.70 5.79
N THR A 78 -11.21 13.90 6.15
CA THR A 78 -10.44 13.10 5.20
C THR A 78 -10.28 11.66 5.69
N VAL A 79 -10.45 10.70 4.79
CA VAL A 79 -10.11 9.29 5.01
C VAL A 79 -9.09 8.85 3.96
N VAL A 80 -7.99 8.23 4.41
CA VAL A 80 -7.01 7.58 3.55
C VAL A 80 -6.95 6.11 3.90
N ASN A 81 -7.46 5.27 3.01
CA ASN A 81 -7.61 3.84 3.27
C ASN A 81 -6.44 3.04 2.72
N PHE A 82 -5.48 2.70 3.61
CA PHE A 82 -4.40 1.74 3.32
C PHE A 82 -4.74 0.33 3.82
N ALA A 83 -5.68 0.20 4.77
CA ALA A 83 -6.00 -1.08 5.39
C ALA A 83 -6.43 -2.11 4.34
N ALA A 84 -5.66 -3.19 4.24
CA ALA A 84 -5.93 -4.28 3.31
C ALA A 84 -5.14 -5.53 3.73
N GLU A 85 -5.70 -6.70 3.48
CA GLU A 85 -4.89 -7.90 3.31
C GLU A 85 -4.17 -7.81 1.96
N SER A 86 -2.83 -8.01 1.94
CA SER A 86 -2.00 -7.63 0.78
C SER A 86 -1.00 -8.68 0.29
N HIS A 87 -0.94 -9.87 0.93
CA HIS A 87 0.00 -10.91 0.54
C HIS A 87 -0.63 -11.89 -0.46
N VAL A 88 -0.15 -11.87 -1.71
CA VAL A 88 -0.72 -12.67 -2.81
C VAL A 88 -0.74 -14.16 -2.46
N ASP A 89 0.36 -14.73 -1.93
CA ASP A 89 0.42 -16.17 -1.63
C ASP A 89 -0.58 -16.57 -0.53
N ARG A 90 -0.80 -15.71 0.48
CA ARG A 90 -1.86 -15.92 1.49
C ARG A 90 -3.26 -15.84 0.87
N SER A 91 -3.47 -14.99 -0.14
CA SER A 91 -4.77 -14.90 -0.81
C SER A 91 -5.17 -16.17 -1.55
N ILE A 92 -4.18 -16.97 -1.98
CA ILE A 92 -4.42 -18.26 -2.64
C ILE A 92 -4.91 -19.30 -1.63
N THR A 93 -4.40 -19.27 -0.39
CA THR A 93 -4.76 -20.22 0.66
C THR A 93 -5.97 -19.82 1.49
N GLU A 94 -6.17 -18.52 1.71
CA GLU A 94 -7.19 -17.94 2.58
C GLU A 94 -7.90 -16.75 1.91
N PRO A 95 -8.62 -16.95 0.79
CA PRO A 95 -9.17 -15.83 0.00
C PRO A 95 -10.28 -15.05 0.73
N GLU A 96 -11.03 -15.67 1.63
CA GLU A 96 -12.19 -15.05 2.31
C GLU A 96 -11.81 -13.81 3.11
N ILE A 97 -10.69 -13.84 3.84
CA ILE A 97 -10.24 -12.70 4.63
C ILE A 97 -9.93 -11.49 3.74
N PHE A 98 -9.42 -11.71 2.52
CA PHE A 98 -9.17 -10.65 1.54
C PHE A 98 -10.47 -10.00 1.06
N LEU A 99 -11.50 -10.79 0.79
CA LEU A 99 -12.80 -10.27 0.36
C LEU A 99 -13.47 -9.47 1.49
N THR A 100 -13.49 -10.02 2.69
CA THR A 100 -14.14 -9.36 3.83
C THR A 100 -13.41 -8.09 4.27
N THR A 101 -12.09 -8.11 4.32
CA THR A 101 -11.29 -6.93 4.69
C THR A 101 -11.29 -5.89 3.58
N ASN A 102 -10.89 -6.27 2.35
CA ASN A 102 -10.62 -5.30 1.31
C ASN A 102 -11.91 -4.72 0.69
N ILE A 103 -12.98 -5.53 0.57
CA ILE A 103 -14.24 -5.07 -0.02
C ILE A 103 -15.20 -4.59 1.07
N ILE A 104 -15.56 -5.46 2.02
CA ILE A 104 -16.56 -5.12 3.04
C ILE A 104 -16.03 -4.06 4.00
N GLY A 105 -14.76 -4.13 4.41
CA GLY A 105 -14.13 -3.10 5.22
C GLY A 105 -14.13 -1.73 4.53
N THR A 106 -13.76 -1.68 3.24
CA THR A 106 -13.83 -0.43 2.45
C THR A 106 -15.26 0.09 2.36
N GLN A 107 -16.24 -0.78 2.10
CA GLN A 107 -17.65 -0.41 2.05
C GLN A 107 -18.14 0.15 3.39
N THR A 108 -17.71 -0.41 4.52
CA THR A 108 -18.06 0.09 5.85
C THR A 108 -17.53 1.50 6.08
N LEU A 109 -16.27 1.77 5.72
CA LEU A 109 -15.68 3.12 5.79
C LEU A 109 -16.44 4.12 4.92
N LEU A 110 -16.77 3.74 3.69
CA LEU A 110 -17.50 4.59 2.75
C LEU A 110 -18.91 4.94 3.28
N ASP A 111 -19.64 3.97 3.83
CA ASP A 111 -20.98 4.20 4.37
C ASP A 111 -20.97 5.17 5.55
N VAL A 112 -20.04 4.97 6.49
CA VAL A 112 -19.93 5.85 7.66
C VAL A 112 -19.47 7.25 7.24
N ALA A 113 -18.50 7.36 6.36
CA ALA A 113 -18.05 8.64 5.82
C ALA A 113 -19.18 9.36 5.07
N LYS A 114 -19.89 8.65 4.18
CA LYS A 114 -21.04 9.19 3.46
C LYS A 114 -22.10 9.77 4.41
N LYS A 115 -22.50 9.02 5.45
CA LYS A 115 -23.50 9.45 6.44
C LYS A 115 -23.07 10.72 7.18
N ASN A 116 -21.78 10.83 7.52
CA ASN A 116 -21.27 11.98 8.27
C ASN A 116 -20.95 13.20 7.39
N TRP A 117 -20.70 13.00 6.11
CA TRP A 117 -20.27 14.06 5.19
C TRP A 117 -21.39 14.63 4.33
N LYS A 118 -22.52 13.94 4.14
CA LYS A 118 -23.68 14.53 3.47
C LYS A 118 -24.15 15.79 4.20
N THR A 119 -24.56 16.80 3.44
CA THR A 119 -25.19 18.02 3.98
C THR A 119 -26.54 17.71 4.56
N ASP A 120 -27.32 16.85 3.91
CA ASP A 120 -28.58 16.28 4.39
C ASP A 120 -28.48 14.73 4.35
N PRO A 121 -28.21 14.07 5.49
CA PRO A 121 -28.10 12.63 5.54
C PRO A 121 -29.44 11.90 5.38
N ASP A 122 -30.57 12.57 5.61
CA ASP A 122 -31.92 11.99 5.52
C ASP A 122 -32.46 12.01 4.08
N ASP A 123 -31.97 12.92 3.23
CA ASP A 123 -32.30 12.92 1.80
C ASP A 123 -31.47 11.88 1.06
N LYS A 124 -32.04 10.70 0.78
CA LYS A 124 -31.40 9.63 0.04
C LYS A 124 -31.01 9.99 -1.40
N TYR A 125 -31.63 10.99 -2.00
CA TYR A 125 -31.40 11.45 -3.36
C TYR A 125 -30.36 12.59 -3.44
N SER A 126 -30.08 13.27 -2.33
CA SER A 126 -29.05 14.31 -2.31
C SER A 126 -27.68 13.75 -2.66
N ARG A 127 -26.97 14.48 -3.51
CA ARG A 127 -25.58 14.24 -3.88
C ARG A 127 -24.65 15.30 -3.32
N GLU A 128 -25.13 16.11 -2.38
CA GLU A 128 -24.39 17.20 -1.79
C GLU A 128 -23.62 16.75 -0.54
N PHE A 129 -22.37 17.12 -0.49
CA PHE A 129 -21.46 16.83 0.61
C PHE A 129 -20.88 18.12 1.18
N LYS A 130 -20.47 18.07 2.45
CA LYS A 130 -19.74 19.14 3.11
C LYS A 130 -18.48 19.48 2.30
N GLU A 131 -18.13 20.76 2.27
CA GLU A 131 -16.95 21.22 1.57
C GLU A 131 -15.66 20.68 2.22
N GLY A 132 -14.67 20.35 1.40
CA GLY A 132 -13.34 19.93 1.84
C GLY A 132 -13.24 18.47 2.29
N VAL A 133 -14.34 17.68 2.31
CA VAL A 133 -14.28 16.26 2.65
C VAL A 133 -13.79 15.41 1.49
N LYS A 134 -13.01 14.36 1.76
CA LYS A 134 -12.45 13.50 0.73
C LYS A 134 -12.14 12.09 1.25
N PHE A 135 -12.51 11.08 0.48
CA PHE A 135 -12.09 9.69 0.68
C PHE A 135 -11.05 9.30 -0.38
N LEU A 136 -9.89 8.80 0.03
CA LEU A 136 -8.88 8.29 -0.88
C LEU A 136 -8.65 6.81 -0.61
N GLN A 137 -8.83 6.01 -1.67
CA GLN A 137 -8.52 4.58 -1.68
C GLN A 137 -7.12 4.36 -2.25
N VAL A 138 -6.25 3.73 -1.47
CA VAL A 138 -4.95 3.27 -1.95
C VAL A 138 -5.11 1.87 -2.53
N SER A 139 -4.87 1.74 -3.82
CA SER A 139 -4.99 0.51 -4.60
C SER A 139 -3.65 0.12 -5.26
N THR A 140 -3.66 -0.82 -6.15
CA THR A 140 -2.49 -1.43 -6.79
C THR A 140 -2.68 -1.53 -8.30
N ASP A 141 -1.59 -1.57 -9.05
CA ASP A 141 -1.57 -1.86 -10.49
C ASP A 141 -1.96 -3.31 -10.81
N GLU A 142 -1.87 -4.22 -9.85
CA GLU A 142 -2.28 -5.62 -10.02
C GLU A 142 -3.76 -5.78 -10.41
N VAL A 143 -4.60 -4.75 -10.19
CA VAL A 143 -6.01 -4.75 -10.62
C VAL A 143 -6.15 -4.77 -12.15
N TYR A 144 -5.12 -4.35 -12.89
CA TYR A 144 -5.13 -4.34 -14.36
C TYR A 144 -4.83 -5.71 -14.99
N GLY A 145 -4.25 -6.64 -14.22
CA GLY A 145 -3.78 -7.92 -14.73
C GLY A 145 -2.35 -7.86 -15.29
N ALA A 146 -2.01 -8.76 -16.19
CA ALA A 146 -0.67 -8.88 -16.77
C ALA A 146 -0.52 -8.11 -18.08
N LEU A 147 0.64 -7.46 -18.25
CA LEU A 147 1.07 -6.92 -19.54
C LEU A 147 1.85 -7.95 -20.37
N GLY A 148 1.77 -7.77 -21.70
CA GLY A 148 2.74 -8.36 -22.62
C GLY A 148 4.13 -7.70 -22.52
N PRO A 149 5.02 -7.99 -23.49
CA PRO A 149 6.39 -7.45 -23.47
C PRO A 149 6.46 -5.93 -23.66
N THR A 150 5.40 -5.30 -24.13
CA THR A 150 5.35 -3.85 -24.40
C THR A 150 4.06 -3.24 -23.85
N GLY A 151 4.01 -1.90 -23.85
CA GLY A 151 2.87 -1.12 -23.35
C GLY A 151 2.94 -0.82 -21.86
N MET A 152 2.01 -0.01 -21.38
CA MET A 152 1.83 0.39 -19.99
C MET A 152 0.34 0.42 -19.64
N PHE A 153 0.01 0.21 -18.39
CA PHE A 153 -1.34 0.40 -17.88
C PHE A 153 -1.64 1.90 -17.72
N THR A 154 -2.74 2.33 -18.32
CA THR A 154 -3.33 3.64 -18.08
C THR A 154 -4.54 3.52 -17.17
N GLU A 155 -5.07 4.62 -16.64
CA GLU A 155 -6.27 4.60 -15.79
C GLU A 155 -7.53 4.13 -16.53
N THR A 156 -7.50 4.12 -17.86
CA THR A 156 -8.59 3.62 -18.72
C THR A 156 -8.42 2.14 -19.11
N THR A 157 -7.31 1.51 -18.77
CA THR A 157 -7.10 0.08 -19.00
C THR A 157 -8.18 -0.73 -18.27
N PRO A 158 -8.86 -1.68 -18.93
CA PRO A 158 -9.84 -2.56 -18.29
C PRO A 158 -9.22 -3.34 -17.12
N LEU A 159 -9.99 -3.51 -16.05
CA LEU A 159 -9.56 -4.29 -14.87
C LEU A 159 -9.68 -5.78 -15.17
N SER A 160 -8.60 -6.53 -14.98
CA SER A 160 -8.50 -7.97 -15.27
C SER A 160 -7.60 -8.70 -14.28
N PRO A 161 -7.96 -8.69 -12.97
CA PRO A 161 -7.12 -9.25 -11.91
C PRO A 161 -6.95 -10.76 -12.03
N ASN A 162 -5.74 -11.28 -11.74
CA ASN A 162 -5.39 -12.70 -11.89
C ASN A 162 -5.18 -13.44 -10.55
N SER A 163 -5.28 -12.76 -9.41
CA SER A 163 -5.17 -13.38 -8.08
C SER A 163 -6.36 -13.03 -7.20
N PRO A 164 -6.68 -13.81 -6.13
CA PRO A 164 -7.71 -13.44 -5.17
C PRO A 164 -7.43 -12.09 -4.49
N TYR A 165 -6.16 -11.77 -4.22
CA TYR A 165 -5.75 -10.45 -3.72
C TYR A 165 -6.14 -9.34 -4.70
N SER A 166 -5.65 -9.41 -5.95
CA SER A 166 -5.92 -8.36 -6.94
C SER A 166 -7.42 -8.26 -7.26
N ALA A 167 -8.16 -9.38 -7.26
CA ALA A 167 -9.61 -9.38 -7.39
C ALA A 167 -10.31 -8.65 -6.24
N SER A 168 -9.86 -8.85 -5.00
CA SER A 168 -10.40 -8.14 -3.83
C SER A 168 -10.12 -6.63 -3.88
N LYS A 169 -8.92 -6.23 -4.32
CA LYS A 169 -8.58 -4.80 -4.53
C LYS A 169 -9.40 -4.18 -5.66
N THR A 170 -9.61 -4.94 -6.75
CA THR A 170 -10.52 -4.52 -7.83
C THR A 170 -11.94 -4.31 -7.33
N GLY A 171 -12.45 -5.23 -6.50
CA GLY A 171 -13.77 -5.10 -5.87
C GLY A 171 -13.87 -3.84 -5.01
N ALA A 172 -12.83 -3.54 -4.22
CA ALA A 172 -12.75 -2.30 -3.44
C ALA A 172 -12.78 -1.04 -4.33
N ASP A 173 -11.99 -1.01 -5.41
CA ASP A 173 -11.97 0.10 -6.36
C ASP A 173 -13.36 0.33 -6.99
N LEU A 174 -14.03 -0.75 -7.39
CA LEU A 174 -15.37 -0.67 -7.99
C LEU A 174 -16.43 -0.18 -7.00
N ILE A 175 -16.35 -0.57 -5.71
CA ILE A 175 -17.23 -0.04 -4.67
C ILE A 175 -16.97 1.45 -4.45
N VAL A 176 -15.72 1.89 -4.35
CA VAL A 176 -15.38 3.33 -4.22
C VAL A 176 -15.94 4.12 -5.41
N ARG A 177 -15.73 3.62 -6.64
CA ARG A 177 -16.31 4.24 -7.84
C ARG A 177 -17.83 4.29 -7.80
N ALA A 178 -18.48 3.19 -7.41
CA ALA A 178 -19.95 3.14 -7.31
C ALA A 178 -20.51 4.16 -6.32
N TYR A 179 -19.80 4.42 -5.19
CA TYR A 179 -20.21 5.45 -4.24
C TYR A 179 -20.11 6.86 -4.83
N HIS A 180 -19.11 7.12 -5.68
CA HIS A 180 -19.05 8.38 -6.41
C HIS A 180 -20.20 8.51 -7.42
N GLU A 181 -20.35 7.51 -8.29
CA GLU A 181 -21.37 7.54 -9.36
C GLU A 181 -22.81 7.61 -8.82
N THR A 182 -23.08 6.81 -7.79
CA THR A 182 -24.44 6.71 -7.23
C THR A 182 -24.77 7.87 -6.31
N TYR A 183 -23.87 8.22 -5.40
CA TYR A 183 -24.17 9.17 -4.32
C TYR A 183 -23.47 10.53 -4.49
N GLY A 184 -22.58 10.69 -5.48
CA GLY A 184 -21.77 11.91 -5.62
C GLY A 184 -20.64 12.03 -4.59
N MET A 185 -20.31 10.94 -3.89
CA MET A 185 -19.32 10.97 -2.81
C MET A 185 -17.95 11.47 -3.32
N PRO A 186 -17.29 12.42 -2.63
CA PRO A 186 -15.98 12.93 -3.02
C PRO A 186 -14.87 11.91 -2.75
N VAL A 187 -14.51 11.15 -3.77
CA VAL A 187 -13.51 10.08 -3.70
C VAL A 187 -12.39 10.29 -4.70
N ASN A 188 -11.23 9.72 -4.41
CA ASN A 188 -10.17 9.42 -5.37
C ASN A 188 -9.64 8.00 -5.14
N ILE A 189 -9.04 7.43 -6.17
CA ILE A 189 -8.33 6.16 -6.12
C ILE A 189 -6.90 6.39 -6.63
N THR A 190 -5.89 5.88 -5.93
CA THR A 190 -4.53 5.77 -6.45
C THR A 190 -4.22 4.31 -6.71
N ARG A 191 -3.62 4.00 -7.87
CA ARG A 191 -3.12 2.67 -8.20
C ARG A 191 -1.61 2.75 -8.32
N CYS A 192 -0.91 2.16 -7.35
CA CYS A 192 0.54 2.26 -7.31
C CYS A 192 1.21 1.01 -7.87
N SER A 193 2.42 1.19 -8.38
CA SER A 193 3.35 0.12 -8.71
C SER A 193 4.02 -0.46 -7.45
N ASN A 194 4.95 -1.41 -7.61
CA ASN A 194 5.60 -2.09 -6.50
C ASN A 194 6.40 -1.13 -5.62
N ASN A 195 5.98 -0.98 -4.38
CA ASN A 195 6.67 -0.12 -3.42
C ASN A 195 7.88 -0.82 -2.78
N TYR A 196 8.91 -0.04 -2.45
CA TYR A 196 10.05 -0.46 -1.65
C TYR A 196 10.53 0.69 -0.75
N GLY A 197 11.19 0.35 0.35
CA GLY A 197 11.67 1.35 1.31
C GLY A 197 11.67 0.85 2.76
N PRO A 198 11.87 1.75 3.73
CA PRO A 198 11.82 1.48 5.17
C PRO A 198 10.52 0.83 5.62
N TYR A 199 10.59 -0.03 6.63
CA TYR A 199 9.45 -0.70 7.28
C TYR A 199 8.69 -1.73 6.42
N GLN A 200 9.17 -2.09 5.23
CA GLN A 200 8.54 -3.13 4.43
C GLN A 200 8.74 -4.50 5.08
N PHE A 201 7.63 -5.25 5.27
CA PHE A 201 7.66 -6.54 5.95
C PHE A 201 8.51 -7.56 5.19
N PRO A 202 9.34 -8.37 5.87
CA PRO A 202 10.38 -9.20 5.24
C PRO A 202 9.88 -10.46 4.49
N GLU A 203 8.58 -10.61 4.31
CA GLU A 203 8.00 -11.56 3.33
C GLU A 203 8.09 -11.05 1.88
N LYS A 204 8.32 -9.75 1.70
CA LYS A 204 8.43 -9.11 0.37
C LYS A 204 9.87 -9.21 -0.15
N LEU A 205 10.01 -9.21 -1.49
CA LEU A 205 11.25 -9.52 -2.19
C LEU A 205 12.47 -8.77 -1.61
N ILE A 206 12.44 -7.44 -1.58
CA ILE A 206 13.61 -6.64 -1.22
C ILE A 206 14.05 -6.88 0.23
N PRO A 207 13.20 -6.71 1.26
CA PRO A 207 13.65 -6.94 2.64
C PRO A 207 13.99 -8.40 2.93
N LEU A 208 13.31 -9.36 2.29
CA LEU A 208 13.65 -10.78 2.38
C LEU A 208 15.07 -11.04 1.88
N MET A 209 15.40 -10.52 0.68
CA MET A 209 16.73 -10.72 0.08
C MET A 209 17.82 -10.03 0.89
N ILE A 210 17.58 -8.83 1.43
CA ILE A 210 18.53 -8.13 2.29
C ILE A 210 18.81 -8.96 3.56
N ASN A 211 17.74 -9.42 4.24
CA ASN A 211 17.87 -10.19 5.48
C ASN A 211 18.61 -11.52 5.24
N ASN A 212 18.23 -12.26 4.20
CA ASN A 212 18.86 -13.53 3.88
C ASN A 212 20.31 -13.36 3.43
N CYS A 213 20.58 -12.42 2.52
CA CYS A 213 21.91 -12.15 2.00
C CYS A 213 22.90 -11.75 3.10
N ARG A 214 22.47 -10.88 4.03
CA ARG A 214 23.27 -10.49 5.21
C ARG A 214 23.66 -11.70 6.06
N ASN A 215 22.74 -12.65 6.23
CA ASN A 215 22.92 -13.82 7.08
C ASN A 215 23.47 -15.06 6.34
N ASP A 216 24.00 -14.89 5.13
CA ASP A 216 24.53 -15.98 4.28
C ASP A 216 23.50 -17.12 4.04
N LYS A 217 22.22 -16.77 4.00
CA LYS A 217 21.12 -17.69 3.72
C LYS A 217 20.77 -17.71 2.23
N ALA A 218 20.13 -18.78 1.79
CA ALA A 218 19.64 -18.91 0.42
C ALA A 218 18.68 -17.75 0.06
N LEU A 219 18.80 -17.25 -1.18
CA LEU A 219 17.99 -16.21 -1.78
C LEU A 219 16.96 -16.86 -2.71
N PRO A 220 15.71 -17.14 -2.25
CA PRO A 220 14.73 -17.84 -3.06
C PRO A 220 14.21 -16.94 -4.17
N VAL A 221 14.41 -17.34 -5.43
CA VAL A 221 13.95 -16.66 -6.63
C VAL A 221 12.88 -17.51 -7.30
N TYR A 222 11.66 -16.98 -7.45
CA TYR A 222 10.57 -17.67 -8.11
C TYR A 222 10.82 -17.85 -9.62
N GLY A 223 10.61 -19.07 -10.13
CA GLY A 223 10.75 -19.40 -11.54
C GLY A 223 12.15 -19.09 -12.06
N ASP A 224 12.24 -18.27 -13.11
CA ASP A 224 13.49 -17.79 -13.71
C ASP A 224 13.94 -16.41 -13.20
N GLY A 225 13.15 -15.79 -12.31
CA GLY A 225 13.42 -14.46 -11.77
C GLY A 225 13.19 -13.30 -12.75
N MET A 226 12.66 -13.59 -13.94
CA MET A 226 12.51 -12.60 -15.02
C MET A 226 11.16 -11.87 -14.98
N GLN A 227 10.39 -12.00 -13.91
CA GLN A 227 9.20 -11.19 -13.71
C GLN A 227 9.61 -9.73 -13.54
N ILE A 228 9.02 -8.85 -14.34
CA ILE A 228 9.34 -7.41 -14.38
C ILE A 228 8.32 -6.64 -13.54
N ARG A 229 8.82 -5.73 -12.71
CA ARG A 229 8.02 -4.81 -11.89
C ARG A 229 8.52 -3.40 -12.08
N ASP A 230 7.60 -2.44 -12.04
CA ASP A 230 7.92 -1.04 -11.84
C ASP A 230 8.11 -0.77 -10.35
N TRP A 231 9.23 -0.18 -9.95
CA TRP A 231 9.60 0.00 -8.56
C TRP A 231 9.49 1.46 -8.13
N LEU A 232 8.66 1.70 -7.12
CA LEU A 232 8.35 3.02 -6.58
C LEU A 232 8.89 3.15 -5.15
N TYR A 233 9.74 4.14 -4.91
CA TYR A 233 10.22 4.42 -3.55
C TYR A 233 9.07 4.93 -2.67
N VAL A 234 8.95 4.44 -1.45
CA VAL A 234 7.77 4.65 -0.61
C VAL A 234 7.51 6.12 -0.27
N GLU A 235 8.56 6.95 -0.13
CA GLU A 235 8.41 8.39 0.10
C GLU A 235 7.79 9.11 -1.11
N ASP A 236 8.16 8.69 -2.32
CA ASP A 236 7.52 9.20 -3.54
C ASP A 236 6.04 8.82 -3.59
N HIS A 237 5.69 7.60 -3.19
CA HIS A 237 4.29 7.21 -3.07
C HIS A 237 3.53 8.08 -2.06
N CYS A 238 4.11 8.33 -0.88
CA CYS A 238 3.51 9.22 0.12
C CYS A 238 3.28 10.63 -0.44
N SER A 239 4.24 11.16 -1.19
CA SER A 239 4.13 12.47 -1.85
C SER A 239 3.05 12.51 -2.94
N ALA A 240 2.89 11.40 -3.69
CA ALA A 240 1.82 11.26 -4.68
C ALA A 240 0.43 11.26 -4.02
N ILE A 241 0.26 10.46 -2.96
CA ILE A 241 -1.00 10.42 -2.20
C ILE A 241 -1.35 11.82 -1.67
N ARG A 242 -0.40 12.52 -1.06
CA ARG A 242 -0.60 13.91 -0.63
C ARG A 242 -1.04 14.80 -1.80
N THR A 243 -0.36 14.71 -2.93
CA THR A 243 -0.70 15.51 -4.11
C THR A 243 -2.11 15.24 -4.61
N VAL A 244 -2.56 13.97 -4.61
CA VAL A 244 -3.95 13.61 -4.98
C VAL A 244 -4.94 14.11 -3.93
N LEU A 245 -4.62 14.06 -2.64
CA LEU A 245 -5.48 14.64 -1.59
C LEU A 245 -5.69 16.14 -1.79
N GLU A 246 -4.63 16.88 -2.14
CA GLU A 246 -4.67 18.34 -2.30
C GLU A 246 -5.29 18.77 -3.63
N LYS A 247 -4.93 18.11 -4.73
CA LYS A 247 -5.18 18.60 -6.11
C LYS A 247 -6.01 17.64 -6.95
N GLY A 248 -6.17 16.38 -6.52
CA GLY A 248 -6.89 15.37 -7.29
C GLY A 248 -8.33 15.78 -7.58
N LYS A 249 -8.73 15.68 -8.85
CA LYS A 249 -10.12 15.91 -9.27
C LYS A 249 -10.99 14.78 -8.69
N ILE A 250 -12.08 15.17 -8.07
CA ILE A 250 -13.04 14.23 -7.45
C ILE A 250 -13.56 13.22 -8.48
N GLY A 251 -13.66 11.96 -8.07
CA GLY A 251 -14.11 10.84 -8.89
C GLY A 251 -12.99 10.20 -9.74
N GLU A 252 -11.81 10.82 -9.82
CA GLU A 252 -10.75 10.37 -10.71
C GLU A 252 -9.84 9.32 -10.04
N VAL A 253 -9.31 8.43 -10.90
CA VAL A 253 -8.25 7.49 -10.60
C VAL A 253 -6.92 8.08 -11.06
N TYR A 254 -5.85 7.89 -10.29
CA TYR A 254 -4.49 8.28 -10.65
C TYR A 254 -3.53 7.10 -10.49
N ASN A 255 -2.84 6.76 -11.56
CA ASN A 255 -1.73 5.83 -11.53
C ASN A 255 -0.49 6.49 -10.91
N VAL A 256 0.23 5.74 -10.08
CA VAL A 256 1.42 6.20 -9.37
C VAL A 256 2.54 5.16 -9.54
N GLY A 257 3.45 5.39 -10.45
CA GLY A 257 4.57 4.49 -10.74
C GLY A 257 5.93 5.16 -10.56
N GLY A 258 6.96 4.34 -10.45
CA GLY A 258 8.35 4.78 -10.29
C GLY A 258 9.05 5.06 -11.62
N ASN A 259 8.51 4.59 -12.74
CA ASN A 259 9.17 4.55 -14.05
C ASN A 259 10.50 3.75 -14.02
N ASN A 260 10.56 2.72 -13.19
CA ASN A 260 11.75 1.93 -12.91
C ASN A 260 11.47 0.44 -13.10
N GLU A 261 11.26 0.01 -14.34
CA GLU A 261 11.07 -1.41 -14.66
C GLU A 261 12.38 -2.18 -14.45
N LYS A 262 12.35 -3.19 -13.58
CA LYS A 262 13.46 -4.12 -13.32
C LYS A 262 12.94 -5.54 -13.18
N ALA A 263 13.70 -6.52 -13.67
CA ALA A 263 13.44 -7.92 -13.39
C ALA A 263 13.80 -8.25 -11.92
N ASN A 264 13.06 -9.16 -11.31
CA ASN A 264 13.31 -9.55 -9.92
C ASN A 264 14.74 -10.04 -9.70
N ILE A 265 15.33 -10.78 -10.66
CA ILE A 265 16.71 -11.24 -10.57
C ILE A 265 17.72 -10.09 -10.57
N GLU A 266 17.46 -8.99 -11.27
CA GLU A 266 18.32 -7.80 -11.26
C GLU A 266 18.37 -7.15 -9.88
N ILE A 267 17.20 -7.12 -9.17
CA ILE A 267 17.09 -6.63 -7.79
C ILE A 267 17.94 -7.51 -6.85
N VAL A 268 17.80 -8.83 -6.97
CA VAL A 268 18.55 -9.79 -6.14
C VAL A 268 20.05 -9.61 -6.35
N LYS A 269 20.52 -9.54 -7.60
CA LYS A 269 21.95 -9.33 -7.93
C LYS A 269 22.48 -7.98 -7.43
N LEU A 270 21.65 -6.92 -7.49
CA LEU A 270 22.02 -5.62 -6.94
C LEU A 270 22.23 -5.68 -5.42
N ILE A 271 21.33 -6.35 -4.69
CA ILE A 271 21.45 -6.54 -3.24
C ILE A 271 22.70 -7.34 -2.90
N ILE A 272 22.96 -8.46 -3.59
CA ILE A 272 24.18 -9.29 -3.42
C ILE A 272 25.43 -8.42 -3.58
N LYS A 273 25.51 -7.67 -4.67
CA LYS A 273 26.63 -6.78 -4.97
C LYS A 273 26.84 -5.71 -3.88
N LYS A 274 25.76 -5.06 -3.44
CA LYS A 274 25.83 -4.02 -2.41
C LYS A 274 26.25 -4.55 -1.04
N LEU A 275 25.92 -5.82 -0.73
CA LEU A 275 26.31 -6.48 0.52
C LEU A 275 27.64 -7.24 0.43
N GLY A 276 28.34 -7.19 -0.73
CA GLY A 276 29.63 -7.82 -0.91
C GLY A 276 29.58 -9.36 -0.86
N LYS A 277 28.46 -9.95 -1.26
CA LYS A 277 28.26 -11.41 -1.30
C LYS A 277 28.37 -11.96 -2.72
N THR A 278 28.23 -13.27 -2.90
CA THR A 278 28.31 -13.97 -4.18
C THR A 278 26.94 -14.48 -4.65
N GLU A 279 26.79 -14.67 -5.96
CA GLU A 279 25.55 -15.17 -6.57
C GLU A 279 25.25 -16.64 -6.22
N ASP A 280 26.17 -17.35 -5.59
CA ASP A 280 25.98 -18.74 -5.11
C ASP A 280 24.85 -18.86 -4.07
N LEU A 281 24.46 -17.75 -3.44
CA LEU A 281 23.32 -17.70 -2.54
C LEU A 281 21.97 -17.81 -3.27
N ILE A 282 21.91 -17.56 -4.59
CA ILE A 282 20.66 -17.61 -5.35
C ILE A 282 20.17 -19.05 -5.45
N THR A 283 18.92 -19.27 -5.07
CA THR A 283 18.24 -20.57 -5.20
C THR A 283 16.94 -20.38 -5.94
N TYR A 284 16.82 -20.98 -7.12
CA TYR A 284 15.59 -20.95 -7.89
C TYR A 284 14.56 -21.89 -7.29
N VAL A 285 13.36 -21.37 -7.00
CA VAL A 285 12.24 -22.12 -6.44
C VAL A 285 11.09 -22.21 -7.44
N LYS A 286 10.15 -23.15 -7.21
CA LYS A 286 8.97 -23.31 -8.07
C LYS A 286 8.18 -22.01 -8.12
N ASP A 287 7.78 -21.61 -9.33
CA ASP A 287 6.95 -20.41 -9.51
C ASP A 287 5.54 -20.61 -8.94
N ARG A 288 4.93 -19.51 -8.48
CA ARG A 288 3.57 -19.52 -7.91
C ARG A 288 2.51 -19.49 -9.02
N PRO A 289 1.32 -20.08 -8.80
CA PRO A 289 0.20 -19.96 -9.72
C PRO A 289 -0.22 -18.48 -9.91
N GLY A 290 -0.57 -18.11 -11.14
CA GLY A 290 -1.04 -16.76 -11.44
C GLY A 290 0.03 -15.66 -11.29
N HIS A 291 1.31 -16.01 -11.43
CA HIS A 291 2.41 -15.04 -11.31
C HIS A 291 2.54 -14.22 -12.60
N ASP A 292 1.99 -13.04 -12.61
CA ASP A 292 2.02 -12.13 -13.74
C ASP A 292 3.46 -11.78 -14.15
N ARG A 293 3.71 -11.80 -15.47
CA ARG A 293 5.07 -11.66 -16.01
C ARG A 293 5.60 -10.23 -15.95
N ARG A 294 4.73 -9.22 -16.20
CA ARG A 294 5.16 -7.84 -16.26
C ARG A 294 4.05 -6.88 -15.80
N TYR A 295 4.45 -5.91 -14.99
CA TYR A 295 3.68 -4.71 -14.67
C TYR A 295 4.48 -3.49 -15.05
N ALA A 296 3.83 -2.54 -15.71
CA ALA A 296 4.34 -1.21 -15.97
C ALA A 296 3.18 -0.22 -15.99
N ILE A 297 3.35 0.92 -15.34
CA ILE A 297 2.28 1.89 -15.12
C ILE A 297 2.62 3.22 -15.79
N ASP A 298 1.62 3.84 -16.42
CA ASP A 298 1.76 5.16 -17.04
C ASP A 298 1.37 6.25 -16.04
N ASN A 299 2.32 7.11 -15.71
CA ASN A 299 2.17 8.25 -14.80
C ASN A 299 1.72 9.54 -15.48
N THR A 300 1.48 9.54 -16.79
CA THR A 300 1.22 10.77 -17.57
C THR A 300 0.11 11.61 -16.97
N LYS A 301 -0.97 10.99 -16.49
CA LYS A 301 -2.12 11.71 -15.93
C LYS A 301 -1.77 12.47 -14.66
N ILE A 302 -1.16 11.83 -13.67
CA ILE A 302 -0.80 12.49 -12.41
C ILE A 302 0.26 13.57 -12.64
N THR A 303 1.21 13.34 -13.57
CA THR A 303 2.25 14.29 -13.90
C THR A 303 1.66 15.53 -14.60
N THR A 304 0.85 15.34 -15.63
CA THR A 304 0.33 16.47 -16.43
C THR A 304 -0.78 17.24 -15.72
N GLN A 305 -1.65 16.57 -14.97
CA GLN A 305 -2.78 17.20 -14.31
C GLN A 305 -2.44 17.77 -12.92
N LEU A 306 -1.57 17.10 -12.15
CA LEU A 306 -1.29 17.47 -10.77
C LEU A 306 0.15 17.98 -10.55
N GLY A 307 1.03 17.84 -11.55
CA GLY A 307 2.43 18.27 -11.47
C GLY A 307 3.30 17.36 -10.59
N TRP A 308 2.91 16.11 -10.35
CA TRP A 308 3.68 15.16 -9.57
C TRP A 308 4.57 14.29 -10.48
N SER A 309 5.78 14.02 -10.01
CA SER A 309 6.68 13.00 -10.56
C SER A 309 7.51 12.40 -9.44
N PRO A 310 7.99 11.15 -9.57
CA PRO A 310 8.89 10.55 -8.59
C PRO A 310 10.18 11.38 -8.50
N LYS A 311 10.66 11.57 -7.27
CA LYS A 311 11.88 12.34 -6.95
C LYS A 311 13.13 11.47 -6.96
N TYR A 312 12.98 10.21 -6.49
CA TYR A 312 14.10 9.31 -6.34
C TYR A 312 14.31 8.45 -7.60
N VAL A 313 15.54 8.43 -8.11
CA VAL A 313 15.95 7.39 -9.05
C VAL A 313 16.13 6.07 -8.30
N PHE A 314 15.96 4.95 -9.00
CA PHE A 314 15.93 3.62 -8.38
C PHE A 314 17.19 3.33 -7.54
N GLU A 315 18.36 3.67 -8.05
CA GLU A 315 19.64 3.40 -7.40
C GLU A 315 19.78 4.13 -6.06
N GLU A 316 19.32 5.37 -5.97
CA GLU A 316 19.31 6.16 -4.71
C GLU A 316 18.30 5.62 -3.70
N GLY A 317 17.08 5.33 -4.16
CA GLY A 317 16.04 4.75 -3.29
C GLY A 317 16.46 3.39 -2.75
N MET A 318 17.10 2.56 -3.58
CA MET A 318 17.59 1.24 -3.18
C MET A 318 18.75 1.34 -2.17
N GLU A 319 19.67 2.27 -2.37
CA GLU A 319 20.75 2.51 -1.41
C GLU A 319 20.21 2.96 -0.06
N LYS A 320 19.29 3.92 -0.03
CA LYS A 320 18.59 4.33 1.20
C LYS A 320 17.88 3.14 1.87
N THR A 321 17.22 2.31 1.09
CA THR A 321 16.51 1.12 1.59
C THR A 321 17.47 0.13 2.24
N ILE A 322 18.54 -0.26 1.55
CA ILE A 322 19.53 -1.20 2.07
C ILE A 322 20.17 -0.65 3.35
N ASN A 323 20.61 0.60 3.34
CA ASN A 323 21.23 1.24 4.50
C ASN A 323 20.26 1.26 5.69
N TRP A 324 19.00 1.62 5.47
CA TRP A 324 18.01 1.61 6.54
C TRP A 324 17.88 0.22 7.20
N TYR A 325 17.80 -0.87 6.41
CA TYR A 325 17.73 -2.22 6.97
C TYR A 325 19.00 -2.61 7.73
N LEU A 326 20.18 -2.18 7.27
CA LEU A 326 21.44 -2.45 7.98
C LEU A 326 21.58 -1.64 9.29
N GLU A 327 20.98 -0.47 9.36
CA GLU A 327 20.98 0.39 10.54
C GLU A 327 19.87 0.02 11.55
N ASN A 328 18.83 -0.74 11.11
CA ASN A 328 17.67 -1.09 11.93
C ASN A 328 17.55 -2.61 12.14
N LEU A 329 18.66 -3.26 12.52
CA LEU A 329 18.72 -4.72 12.67
C LEU A 329 17.80 -5.22 13.79
N ASP A 330 17.71 -4.50 14.91
CA ASP A 330 16.85 -4.84 16.03
C ASP A 330 15.37 -4.85 15.62
N TRP A 331 14.96 -3.92 14.74
CA TRP A 331 13.63 -3.92 14.16
C TRP A 331 13.42 -5.18 13.30
N MET A 332 14.39 -5.50 12.42
CA MET A 332 14.33 -6.70 11.56
C MET A 332 14.24 -7.99 12.39
N GLU A 333 15.04 -8.12 13.43
CA GLU A 333 15.06 -9.29 14.31
C GLU A 333 13.73 -9.49 15.04
N ARG A 334 13.13 -8.40 15.56
CA ARG A 334 11.82 -8.48 16.22
C ARG A 334 10.72 -8.98 15.29
N ILE A 335 10.63 -8.45 14.08
CA ILE A 335 9.56 -8.83 13.14
C ILE A 335 9.80 -10.16 12.42
N THR A 336 11.03 -10.67 12.39
CA THR A 336 11.36 -11.99 11.81
C THR A 336 11.33 -13.13 12.82
N SER A 337 10.92 -12.87 14.06
CA SER A 337 10.74 -13.89 15.11
C SER A 337 9.31 -14.48 15.09
N GLY A 338 9.14 -15.61 15.76
CA GLY A 338 7.81 -16.20 16.03
C GLY A 338 7.06 -16.63 14.76
N GLU A 339 5.86 -16.09 14.52
CA GLU A 339 4.98 -16.52 13.41
C GLU A 339 5.60 -16.35 12.02
N TYR A 340 6.46 -15.35 11.84
CA TYR A 340 7.19 -15.18 10.59
C TYR A 340 8.12 -16.36 10.29
N GLN A 341 8.82 -16.90 11.26
CA GLN A 341 9.70 -18.07 11.06
C GLN A 341 8.88 -19.28 10.60
N ASN A 342 7.75 -19.54 11.24
CA ASN A 342 6.85 -20.62 10.86
C ASN A 342 6.34 -20.44 9.41
N TYR A 343 6.00 -19.20 9.02
CA TYR A 343 5.62 -18.88 7.64
C TYR A 343 6.77 -19.12 6.66
N TYR A 344 7.98 -18.62 6.98
CA TYR A 344 9.16 -18.76 6.13
C TYR A 344 9.54 -20.23 5.88
N GLU A 345 9.57 -21.05 6.93
CA GLU A 345 9.85 -22.49 6.84
C GLU A 345 8.84 -23.21 5.95
N LYS A 346 7.56 -22.91 6.11
CA LYS A 346 6.48 -23.50 5.32
C LYS A 346 6.59 -23.17 3.82
N MET A 347 7.08 -21.97 3.48
CA MET A 347 7.17 -21.50 2.09
C MET A 347 8.46 -21.92 1.39
N TYR A 348 9.59 -21.95 2.09
CA TYR A 348 10.92 -22.03 1.47
C TYR A 348 11.81 -23.18 1.92
N GLN A 349 11.46 -23.91 2.98
CA GLN A 349 12.27 -25.02 3.51
C GLN A 349 11.59 -26.39 3.26
N LYS A 350 11.23 -26.68 2.01
CA LYS A 350 10.73 -28.02 1.61
C LYS A 350 11.83 -28.88 1.06
#